data_c49adc35da49d8dd9c4d5034d077e10a
#
_entry.id   c49adc35da49d8dd9c4d5034d077e10a
#
_cell.length_a   1.000
_cell.length_b   1.000
_cell.length_c   1.000
_cell.angle_alpha   90.00
_cell.angle_beta   90.00
_cell.angle_gamma   90.00
#
_symmetry.space_group_name_H-M   'P 1'
#
loop_
_entity.id
_entity.type
_entity.pdbx_description
1 polymer ?
#
loop_
_entity_poly.entity_id
_entity_poly.type
_entity_poly.pdbx_seq_one_letter_code
_entity_poly.pdbx_strand_id
1 'polypeptide(L)'
;MFIGYGLGLPIMLASAYGMNSHQWDEFWMFGLGGFPNYIGSILVAFGHIALVMTIVKNSILQKLMARFTAVGRMALTNYLTHSIVMTTIFYGYGFGLYGQIPRIWQMAFVAAMLTFQLWFSPWWLERNRFGPAEWVWRSLSYWKRQPMAKT
;
A
#
# COMPACT_ATOMS: atom_id res chain seq x y z
N MET A 1 -1.86 -11.70 16.94
CA MET A 1 -2.52 -12.07 15.67
C MET A 1 -3.97 -12.50 15.91
N PHE A 2 -4.25 -13.61 16.60
CA PHE A 2 -5.61 -14.14 16.78
C PHE A 2 -6.58 -13.15 17.45
N ILE A 3 -6.15 -12.42 18.48
CA ILE A 3 -6.98 -11.41 19.15
C ILE A 3 -7.33 -10.26 18.18
N GLY A 4 -6.37 -9.76 17.42
CA GLY A 4 -6.60 -8.66 16.49
C GLY A 4 -7.61 -8.99 15.40
N TYR A 5 -7.49 -10.17 14.78
CA TYR A 5 -8.47 -10.61 13.77
C TYR A 5 -9.76 -11.13 14.39
N GLY A 6 -9.66 -11.91 15.50
CA GLY A 6 -10.82 -12.53 16.13
C GLY A 6 -11.79 -11.54 16.77
N LEU A 7 -11.34 -10.39 17.22
CA LEU A 7 -12.17 -9.30 17.72
C LEU A 7 -12.43 -8.23 16.66
N GLY A 8 -11.38 -7.84 15.92
CA GLY A 8 -11.47 -6.72 14.97
C GLY A 8 -12.37 -7.01 13.77
N LEU A 9 -12.28 -8.19 13.15
CA LEU A 9 -13.13 -8.54 12.01
C LEU A 9 -14.62 -8.61 12.36
N PRO A 10 -15.07 -9.30 13.43
CA PRO A 10 -16.48 -9.30 13.81
C PRO A 10 -17.02 -7.88 14.09
N ILE A 11 -16.24 -7.01 14.76
CA ILE A 11 -16.63 -5.64 15.02
C ILE A 11 -16.80 -4.85 13.72
N MET A 12 -15.86 -4.97 12.78
CA MET A 12 -15.94 -4.31 11.48
C MET A 12 -17.11 -4.84 10.65
N LEU A 13 -17.33 -6.15 10.63
CA LEU A 13 -18.46 -6.76 9.90
C LEU A 13 -19.81 -6.32 10.49
N ALA A 14 -19.95 -6.33 11.80
CA ALA A 14 -21.16 -5.85 12.47
C ALA A 14 -21.43 -4.37 12.17
N SER A 15 -20.37 -3.54 12.21
CA SER A 15 -20.45 -2.13 11.83
C SER A 15 -20.86 -1.95 10.36
N ALA A 16 -20.23 -2.67 9.44
CA ALA A 16 -20.56 -2.60 8.02
C ALA A 16 -21.99 -3.07 7.74
N TYR A 17 -22.46 -4.11 8.42
CA TYR A 17 -23.83 -4.58 8.33
C TYR A 17 -24.81 -3.51 8.83
N GLY A 18 -24.53 -2.89 9.98
CA GLY A 18 -25.33 -1.79 10.53
C GLY A 18 -25.39 -0.59 9.59
N MET A 19 -24.26 -0.16 9.02
CA MET A 19 -24.24 0.92 8.04
C MET A 19 -25.05 0.59 6.79
N ASN A 20 -24.95 -0.63 6.28
CA ASN A 20 -25.68 -1.06 5.10
C ASN A 20 -27.19 -1.15 5.36
N SER A 21 -27.63 -1.62 6.53
CA SER A 21 -29.05 -1.70 6.91
C SER A 21 -29.73 -0.32 7.06
N HIS A 22 -28.92 0.71 7.37
CA HIS A 22 -29.37 2.11 7.47
C HIS A 22 -29.02 2.94 6.22
N GLN A 23 -28.82 2.27 5.08
CA GLN A 23 -28.58 2.89 3.77
C GLN A 23 -27.47 3.95 3.76
N TRP A 24 -26.44 3.76 4.61
CA TRP A 24 -25.29 4.67 4.74
C TRP A 24 -25.70 6.09 5.16
N ASP A 25 -26.74 6.22 5.97
CA ASP A 25 -27.15 7.49 6.55
C ASP A 25 -25.99 8.16 7.30
N GLU A 26 -25.86 9.48 7.15
CA GLU A 26 -24.71 10.23 7.70
C GLU A 26 -24.60 10.12 9.22
N PHE A 27 -25.74 10.13 9.92
CA PHE A 27 -25.75 9.97 11.38
C PHE A 27 -25.23 8.62 11.83
N TRP A 28 -25.58 7.53 11.11
CA TRP A 28 -25.06 6.20 11.36
C TRP A 28 -23.60 6.05 10.94
N MET A 29 -23.22 6.66 9.82
CA MET A 29 -21.86 6.55 9.28
C MET A 29 -20.83 7.25 10.18
N PHE A 30 -21.13 8.46 10.66
CA PHE A 30 -20.23 9.23 11.53
C PHE A 30 -20.44 8.99 13.03
N GLY A 31 -21.52 8.31 13.43
CA GLY A 31 -21.88 8.02 14.80
C GLY A 31 -21.73 6.54 15.17
N LEU A 32 -22.87 5.89 15.43
CA LEU A 32 -22.91 4.54 16.01
C LEU A 32 -22.27 3.45 15.14
N GLY A 33 -22.28 3.60 13.82
CA GLY A 33 -21.65 2.64 12.90
C GLY A 33 -20.17 2.93 12.67
N GLY A 34 -19.75 4.20 12.55
CA GLY A 34 -18.38 4.58 12.25
C GLY A 34 -17.41 4.31 13.39
N PHE A 35 -17.80 4.58 14.63
CA PHE A 35 -16.95 4.40 15.80
C PHE A 35 -16.50 2.94 16.04
N PRO A 36 -17.40 1.94 16.02
CA PRO A 36 -16.99 0.54 16.12
C PRO A 36 -16.09 0.11 14.95
N ASN A 37 -16.37 0.57 13.73
CA ASN A 37 -15.52 0.30 12.58
C ASN A 37 -14.09 0.84 12.78
N TYR A 38 -13.96 2.03 13.35
CA TYR A 38 -12.66 2.62 13.66
C TYR A 38 -11.88 1.79 14.69
N ILE A 39 -12.53 1.36 15.78
CA ILE A 39 -11.91 0.49 16.79
C ILE A 39 -11.52 -0.86 16.17
N GLY A 40 -12.42 -1.46 15.41
CA GLY A 40 -12.19 -2.74 14.73
C GLY A 40 -10.99 -2.65 13.77
N SER A 41 -10.86 -1.55 13.02
CA SER A 41 -9.74 -1.34 12.09
C SER A 41 -8.38 -1.25 12.80
N ILE A 42 -8.31 -0.62 13.97
CA ILE A 42 -7.09 -0.58 14.79
C ILE A 42 -6.70 -2.00 15.24
N LEU A 43 -7.65 -2.78 15.72
CA LEU A 43 -7.40 -4.16 16.14
C LEU A 43 -6.91 -5.03 14.97
N VAL A 44 -7.52 -4.88 13.79
CA VAL A 44 -7.10 -5.58 12.56
C VAL A 44 -5.70 -5.12 12.13
N ALA A 45 -5.38 -3.82 12.24
CA ALA A 45 -4.03 -3.31 11.96
C ALA A 45 -2.97 -3.96 12.85
N PHE A 46 -3.22 -4.07 14.16
CA PHE A 46 -2.32 -4.82 15.05
C PHE A 46 -2.26 -6.31 14.70
N GLY A 47 -3.36 -6.89 14.23
CA GLY A 47 -3.40 -8.26 13.70
C GLY A 47 -2.47 -8.44 12.50
N HIS A 48 -2.47 -7.50 11.55
CA HIS A 48 -1.57 -7.49 10.39
C HIS A 48 -0.10 -7.33 10.80
N ILE A 49 0.20 -6.40 11.71
CA ILE A 49 1.58 -6.22 12.22
C ILE A 49 2.08 -7.53 12.82
N ALA A 50 1.28 -8.16 13.69
CA ALA A 50 1.64 -9.43 14.32
C ALA A 50 1.79 -10.57 13.29
N LEU A 51 0.97 -10.59 12.23
CA LEU A 51 1.08 -11.55 11.13
C LEU A 51 2.40 -11.39 10.39
N VAL A 52 2.73 -10.17 9.97
CA VAL A 52 3.98 -9.87 9.26
C VAL A 52 5.19 -10.23 10.12
N MET A 53 5.18 -9.85 11.40
CA MET A 53 6.26 -10.19 12.34
C MET A 53 6.42 -11.71 12.50
N THR A 54 5.33 -12.46 12.53
CA THR A 54 5.36 -13.93 12.60
C THR A 54 5.96 -14.54 11.34
N ILE A 55 5.59 -14.04 10.15
CA ILE A 55 6.12 -14.48 8.86
C ILE A 55 7.64 -14.24 8.81
N VAL A 56 8.07 -13.04 9.20
CA VAL A 56 9.49 -12.66 9.21
C VAL A 56 10.28 -13.50 10.22
N LYS A 57 9.76 -13.66 11.47
CA LYS A 57 10.44 -14.43 12.52
C LYS A 57 10.63 -15.90 12.15
N ASN A 58 9.61 -16.50 11.52
CA ASN A 58 9.68 -17.91 11.11
C ASN A 58 10.34 -18.12 9.74
N SER A 59 10.92 -17.07 9.15
CA SER A 59 11.57 -17.14 7.84
C SER A 59 10.68 -17.69 6.72
N ILE A 60 9.36 -17.51 6.84
CA ILE A 60 8.38 -17.92 5.85
C ILE A 60 8.44 -16.91 4.69
N LEU A 61 8.38 -17.42 3.44
CA LEU A 61 8.35 -16.58 2.24
C LEU A 61 9.53 -15.58 2.12
N GLN A 62 10.74 -15.96 2.52
CA GLN A 62 11.92 -15.08 2.52
C GLN A 62 12.14 -14.34 1.20
N LYS A 63 12.00 -15.03 0.06
CA LYS A 63 12.15 -14.43 -1.27
C LYS A 63 11.12 -13.32 -1.52
N LEU A 64 9.89 -13.51 -1.08
CA LEU A 64 8.83 -12.51 -1.21
C LEU A 64 9.07 -11.35 -0.25
N MET A 65 9.47 -11.62 1.00
CA MET A 65 9.81 -10.58 1.98
C MET A 65 11.00 -9.73 1.51
N ALA A 66 12.00 -10.34 0.89
CA ALA A 66 13.13 -9.61 0.30
C ALA A 66 12.66 -8.66 -0.83
N ARG A 67 11.70 -9.07 -1.66
CA ARG A 67 11.09 -8.20 -2.68
C ARG A 67 10.32 -7.04 -2.06
N PHE A 68 9.49 -7.29 -1.05
CA PHE A 68 8.79 -6.22 -0.32
C PHE A 68 9.75 -5.25 0.36
N THR A 69 10.84 -5.75 0.93
CA THR A 69 11.91 -4.92 1.50
C THR A 69 12.55 -4.03 0.42
N ALA A 70 12.78 -4.55 -0.77
CA ALA A 70 13.29 -3.77 -1.89
C ALA A 70 12.31 -2.67 -2.34
N VAL A 71 11.01 -2.99 -2.43
CA VAL A 71 9.94 -2.01 -2.72
C VAL A 71 9.92 -0.91 -1.65
N GLY A 72 10.01 -1.27 -0.36
CA GLY A 72 10.04 -0.32 0.75
C GLY A 72 11.29 0.58 0.73
N ARG A 73 12.45 0.06 0.31
CA ARG A 73 13.68 0.87 0.14
C ARG A 73 13.60 1.86 -1.02
N MET A 74 12.68 1.66 -1.96
CA MET A 74 12.38 2.54 -3.08
C MET A 74 10.99 3.17 -2.96
N ALA A 75 10.51 3.40 -1.73
CA ALA A 75 9.14 3.83 -1.47
C ALA A 75 8.78 5.14 -2.18
N LEU A 76 9.67 6.15 -2.15
CA LEU A 76 9.45 7.44 -2.82
C LEU A 76 9.40 7.28 -4.34
N THR A 77 10.36 6.56 -4.92
CA THR A 77 10.37 6.26 -6.36
C THR A 77 9.11 5.54 -6.78
N ASN A 78 8.72 4.49 -6.04
CA ASN A 78 7.52 3.70 -6.35
C ASN A 78 6.25 4.53 -6.19
N TYR A 79 6.15 5.38 -5.17
CA TYR A 79 5.02 6.29 -4.97
C TYR A 79 4.88 7.29 -6.13
N LEU A 80 5.98 7.96 -6.50
CA LEU A 80 5.96 8.92 -7.60
C LEU A 80 5.63 8.25 -8.94
N THR A 81 6.24 7.10 -9.21
CA THR A 81 5.94 6.31 -10.42
C THR A 81 4.47 5.90 -10.47
N HIS A 82 3.93 5.39 -9.35
CA HIS A 82 2.52 5.03 -9.24
C HIS A 82 1.62 6.25 -9.50
N SER A 83 1.91 7.38 -8.87
CA SER A 83 1.14 8.62 -9.05
C SER A 83 1.17 9.09 -10.50
N ILE A 84 2.36 9.17 -11.13
CA ILE A 84 2.50 9.61 -12.51
C ILE A 84 1.75 8.68 -13.47
N VAL A 85 1.93 7.38 -13.34
CA VAL A 85 1.28 6.40 -14.22
C VAL A 85 -0.24 6.46 -14.07
N MET A 86 -0.74 6.42 -12.84
CA MET A 86 -2.19 6.41 -12.59
C MET A 86 -2.85 7.73 -12.99
N THR A 87 -2.22 8.86 -12.71
CA THR A 87 -2.78 10.16 -13.15
C THR A 87 -2.75 10.28 -14.67
N THR A 88 -1.72 9.78 -15.36
CA THR A 88 -1.68 9.77 -16.83
C THR A 88 -2.78 8.87 -17.42
N ILE A 89 -3.06 7.72 -16.80
CA ILE A 89 -4.09 6.80 -17.28
C ILE A 89 -5.51 7.36 -17.03
N PHE A 90 -5.76 7.91 -15.85
CA PHE A 90 -7.11 8.25 -15.44
C PHE A 90 -7.50 9.70 -15.70
N TYR A 91 -6.57 10.65 -15.65
CA TYR A 91 -6.89 12.08 -15.82
C TYR A 91 -6.98 12.50 -17.28
N GLY A 92 -7.74 13.58 -17.54
CA GLY A 92 -8.05 14.08 -18.87
C GLY A 92 -6.86 14.65 -19.67
N TYR A 93 -5.72 14.95 -19.03
CA TYR A 93 -4.50 15.31 -19.75
C TYR A 93 -3.75 14.10 -20.34
N GLY A 94 -4.12 12.88 -19.94
CA GLY A 94 -3.61 11.63 -20.50
C GLY A 94 -4.70 10.87 -21.24
N PHE A 95 -4.97 9.62 -20.84
CA PHE A 95 -5.99 8.78 -21.50
C PHE A 95 -7.42 9.08 -21.05
N GLY A 96 -7.65 9.81 -19.95
CA GLY A 96 -8.96 10.26 -19.51
C GLY A 96 -9.93 9.14 -19.10
N LEU A 97 -9.46 8.00 -18.65
CA LEU A 97 -10.28 6.83 -18.35
C LEU A 97 -11.08 6.92 -17.04
N TYR A 98 -11.02 8.05 -16.34
CA TYR A 98 -11.76 8.25 -15.10
C TYR A 98 -13.27 8.16 -15.34
N GLY A 99 -13.94 7.32 -14.56
CA GLY A 99 -15.39 7.09 -14.70
C GLY A 99 -15.82 6.24 -15.90
N GLN A 100 -14.91 5.90 -16.84
CA GLN A 100 -15.24 5.17 -18.06
C GLN A 100 -15.01 3.66 -17.93
N ILE A 101 -14.22 3.22 -16.95
CA ILE A 101 -13.89 1.81 -16.78
C ILE A 101 -14.51 1.21 -15.51
N PRO A 102 -14.98 -0.04 -15.56
CA PRO A 102 -15.48 -0.77 -14.41
C PRO A 102 -14.41 -0.92 -13.31
N ARG A 103 -14.85 -1.02 -12.06
CA ARG A 103 -13.96 -1.19 -10.89
C ARG A 103 -13.00 -2.36 -11.00
N ILE A 104 -13.40 -3.43 -11.69
CA ILE A 104 -12.56 -4.61 -11.88
C ILE A 104 -11.25 -4.28 -12.63
N TRP A 105 -11.31 -3.42 -13.63
CA TRP A 105 -10.12 -2.99 -14.38
C TRP A 105 -9.22 -2.08 -13.54
N GLN A 106 -9.80 -1.28 -12.64
CA GLN A 106 -9.00 -0.51 -11.68
C GLN A 106 -8.17 -1.43 -10.79
N MET A 107 -8.76 -2.54 -10.31
CA MET A 107 -8.03 -3.58 -9.56
C MET A 107 -6.92 -4.23 -10.41
N ALA A 108 -7.17 -4.47 -11.69
CA ALA A 108 -6.16 -5.00 -12.60
C ALA A 108 -4.96 -4.04 -12.76
N PHE A 109 -5.18 -2.73 -12.87
CA PHE A 109 -4.10 -1.74 -12.89
C PHE A 109 -3.29 -1.74 -11.59
N VAL A 110 -3.96 -1.81 -10.44
CA VAL A 110 -3.27 -1.90 -9.13
C VAL A 110 -2.42 -3.16 -9.06
N ALA A 111 -2.96 -4.32 -9.46
CA ALA A 111 -2.23 -5.58 -9.47
C ALA A 111 -1.02 -5.55 -10.44
N ALA A 112 -1.18 -4.97 -11.62
CA ALA A 112 -0.10 -4.80 -12.59
C ALA A 112 1.01 -3.92 -12.04
N MET A 113 0.67 -2.78 -11.42
CA MET A 113 1.65 -1.88 -10.80
C MET A 113 2.39 -2.54 -9.65
N LEU A 114 1.68 -3.25 -8.76
CA LEU A 114 2.30 -3.97 -7.65
C LEU A 114 3.28 -5.04 -8.17
N THR A 115 2.86 -5.80 -9.18
CA THR A 115 3.70 -6.83 -9.81
C THR A 115 4.96 -6.21 -10.43
N PHE A 116 4.80 -5.11 -11.16
CA PHE A 116 5.92 -4.36 -11.72
C PHE A 116 6.89 -3.88 -10.63
N GLN A 117 6.40 -3.29 -9.56
CA GLN A 117 7.23 -2.81 -8.45
C GLN A 117 7.97 -3.94 -7.73
N LEU A 118 7.32 -5.09 -7.52
CA LEU A 118 7.93 -6.29 -6.92
C LEU A 118 9.01 -6.94 -7.79
N TRP A 119 8.97 -6.68 -9.10
CA TRP A 119 10.00 -7.14 -10.04
C TRP A 119 11.10 -6.08 -10.22
N PHE A 120 10.72 -4.82 -10.48
CA PHE A 120 11.64 -3.74 -10.81
C PHE A 120 12.52 -3.32 -9.63
N SER A 121 11.95 -3.20 -8.42
CA SER A 121 12.70 -2.68 -7.26
C SER A 121 13.88 -3.56 -6.86
N PRO A 122 13.78 -4.91 -6.76
CA PRO A 122 14.93 -5.75 -6.52
C PRO A 122 15.98 -5.65 -7.63
N TRP A 123 15.53 -5.72 -8.90
CA TRP A 123 16.42 -5.63 -10.06
C TRP A 123 17.23 -4.33 -10.08
N TRP A 124 16.57 -3.20 -9.78
CA TRP A 124 17.25 -1.91 -9.68
C TRP A 124 18.26 -1.86 -8.53
N LEU A 125 17.87 -2.33 -7.36
CA LEU A 125 18.71 -2.33 -6.15
C LEU A 125 19.84 -3.36 -6.16
N GLU A 126 19.89 -4.28 -7.11
CA GLU A 126 21.07 -5.12 -7.34
C GLU A 126 22.25 -4.28 -7.78
N ARG A 127 22.04 -3.28 -8.62
CA ARG A 127 23.07 -2.42 -9.23
C ARG A 127 23.26 -1.08 -8.52
N ASN A 128 22.20 -0.58 -7.88
CA ASN A 128 22.14 0.75 -7.29
C ASN A 128 21.91 0.70 -5.78
N ARG A 129 22.42 1.72 -5.07
CA ARG A 129 22.24 1.84 -3.60
C ARG A 129 20.86 2.34 -3.21
N PHE A 130 20.28 3.21 -4.03
CA PHE A 130 19.02 3.92 -3.78
C PHE A 130 18.14 3.90 -5.03
N GLY A 131 16.84 4.10 -4.86
CA GLY A 131 15.96 4.44 -5.97
C GLY A 131 16.29 5.83 -6.54
N PRO A 132 15.86 6.12 -7.78
CA PRO A 132 16.15 7.42 -8.41
C PRO A 132 15.66 8.62 -7.60
N ALA A 133 14.44 8.59 -7.11
CA ALA A 133 13.87 9.70 -6.34
C ALA A 133 14.50 9.79 -4.94
N GLU A 134 14.78 8.66 -4.28
CA GLU A 134 15.52 8.61 -3.02
C GLU A 134 16.93 9.18 -3.15
N TRP A 135 17.59 8.92 -4.26
CA TRP A 135 18.92 9.45 -4.53
C TRP A 135 18.90 10.97 -4.70
N VAL A 136 17.95 11.50 -5.48
CA VAL A 136 17.75 12.96 -5.64
C VAL A 136 17.48 13.59 -4.27
N TRP A 137 16.52 13.05 -3.53
CA TRP A 137 16.17 13.54 -2.19
C TRP A 137 17.37 13.59 -1.25
N ARG A 138 18.14 12.49 -1.18
CA ARG A 138 19.33 12.42 -0.32
C ARG A 138 20.41 13.41 -0.77
N SER A 139 20.67 13.50 -2.06
CA SER A 139 21.69 14.42 -2.59
C SER A 139 21.34 15.88 -2.29
N LEU A 140 20.07 16.25 -2.36
CA LEU A 140 19.57 17.58 -1.97
C LEU A 140 19.66 17.80 -0.46
N SER A 141 19.20 16.83 0.36
CA SER A 141 19.21 16.96 1.83
C SER A 141 20.61 17.11 2.42
N TYR A 142 21.60 16.45 1.83
CA TYR A 142 23.00 16.52 2.29
C TYR A 142 23.83 17.56 1.55
N TRP A 143 23.24 18.30 0.57
CA TRP A 143 23.95 19.25 -0.29
C TRP A 143 25.21 18.65 -0.95
N LYS A 144 25.24 17.32 -1.13
CA LYS A 144 26.36 16.57 -1.69
C LYS A 144 25.84 15.42 -2.54
N ARG A 145 26.34 15.31 -3.76
CA ARG A 145 26.02 14.17 -4.64
C ARG A 145 26.41 12.84 -3.98
N GLN A 146 25.41 12.00 -3.76
CA GLN A 146 25.59 10.69 -3.15
C GLN A 146 26.02 9.66 -4.21
N PRO A 147 26.87 8.66 -3.87
CA PRO A 147 27.22 7.59 -4.81
C PRO A 147 25.99 6.73 -5.11
N MET A 148 25.61 6.65 -6.41
CA MET A 148 24.44 5.90 -6.86
C MET A 148 24.74 4.42 -7.03
N ALA A 149 25.86 4.08 -7.69
CA ALA A 149 26.23 2.71 -7.98
C ALA A 149 26.72 1.98 -6.73
N LYS A 150 26.47 0.69 -6.66
CA LYS A 150 27.16 -0.20 -5.75
C LYS A 150 28.55 -0.46 -6.35
N THR A 151 29.57 -0.14 -5.60
CA THR A 151 30.92 -0.64 -5.83
C THR A 151 31.04 -2.05 -5.34
#